data_16d2c6586c0869cc50e28bc8682339ef
#
_entry.id   16d2c6586c0869cc50e28bc8682339ef
#
_cell.length_a   1.000
_cell.length_b   1.000
_cell.length_c   1.000
_cell.angle_alpha   90.00
_cell.angle_beta   90.00
_cell.angle_gamma   90.00
#
_symmetry.space_group_name_H-M   'P 1'
#
loop_
_entity.id
_entity.type
_entity.pdbx_description
1 polymer ?
#
loop_
_entity_poly.entity_id
_entity_poly.type
_entity_poly.pdbx_seq_one_letter_code
_entity_poly.pdbx_strand_id
1 'polypeptide(L)'
;MRFIGNIEAKSDSKGRVFLPACFRRILQEAGCEKVMLRKDVYQDCLVLYPEKSWNQQLDLLRSRLDRWNAAHQMIFRQFVADVEELGIDSNGRILLPKRYMAMAGITQEVRFIGMDDTIEIWAKEKLDKPFMNPTDFGRELEKIMTAEKGGHNE
;
A
#
# COMPACT_ATOMS: atom_id res chain seq x y z
N MET A 1 1.15 -3.43 -14.67
CA MET A 1 1.78 -2.53 -13.69
C MET A 1 2.07 -3.34 -12.44
N ARG A 2 3.34 -3.58 -12.16
CA ARG A 2 3.73 -4.38 -11.00
C ARG A 2 4.88 -3.73 -10.24
N PHE A 3 4.68 -3.53 -8.95
CA PHE A 3 5.70 -3.01 -8.05
C PHE A 3 6.26 -4.15 -7.21
N ILE A 4 7.58 -4.27 -7.18
CA ILE A 4 8.27 -5.28 -6.38
C ILE A 4 9.52 -4.66 -5.75
N GLY A 5 9.97 -5.25 -4.67
CA GLY A 5 11.23 -4.88 -4.03
C GLY A 5 11.04 -4.13 -2.73
N ASN A 6 12.15 -3.89 -2.06
CA ASN A 6 12.23 -3.23 -0.76
C ASN A 6 13.34 -2.17 -0.88
N ILE A 7 12.99 -0.89 -0.88
CA ILE A 7 13.89 0.21 -1.22
C ILE A 7 13.89 1.26 -0.12
N GLU A 8 15.09 1.63 0.35
CA GLU A 8 15.24 2.68 1.35
C GLU A 8 15.05 4.07 0.76
N ALA A 9 14.50 4.97 1.56
CA ALA A 9 14.43 6.38 1.25
C ALA A 9 14.38 7.19 2.55
N LYS A 10 14.49 8.52 2.41
CA LYS A 10 14.39 9.45 3.54
C LYS A 10 13.38 10.52 3.21
N SER A 11 12.58 10.89 4.20
CA SER A 11 11.76 12.09 4.10
C SER A 11 12.58 13.31 4.51
N ASP A 12 12.28 14.46 3.94
CA ASP A 12 12.87 15.71 4.38
C ASP A 12 12.08 16.27 5.58
N SER A 13 12.48 17.43 6.08
CA SER A 13 11.86 18.04 7.27
C SER A 13 10.38 18.38 7.06
N LYS A 14 9.93 18.48 5.81
CA LYS A 14 8.53 18.79 5.46
C LYS A 14 7.69 17.55 5.18
N GLY A 15 8.30 16.37 5.20
CA GLY A 15 7.61 15.12 4.90
C GLY A 15 7.64 14.73 3.43
N ARG A 16 8.43 15.42 2.60
CA ARG A 16 8.57 15.06 1.19
C ARG A 16 9.55 13.89 1.07
N VAL A 17 9.20 12.92 0.25
CA VAL A 17 10.03 11.75 0.01
C VAL A 17 10.04 11.42 -1.48
N PHE A 18 11.22 11.10 -2.01
CA PHE A 18 11.35 10.66 -3.40
C PHE A 18 10.80 9.25 -3.54
N LEU A 19 9.92 9.06 -4.51
CA LEU A 19 9.54 7.72 -4.91
C LEU A 19 10.75 7.03 -5.54
N PRO A 20 10.97 5.74 -5.27
CA PRO A 20 12.04 5.01 -5.95
C PRO A 20 11.93 5.13 -7.46
N ALA A 21 13.07 5.29 -8.13
CA ALA A 21 13.09 5.53 -9.58
C ALA A 21 12.37 4.44 -10.37
N CYS A 22 12.50 3.18 -9.94
CA CYS A 22 11.84 2.07 -10.61
C CYS A 22 10.30 2.16 -10.47
N PHE A 23 9.80 2.61 -9.33
CA PHE A 23 8.36 2.79 -9.12
C PHE A 23 7.84 4.00 -9.90
N ARG A 24 8.61 5.10 -9.92
CA ARG A 24 8.25 6.27 -10.72
C ARG A 24 8.10 5.93 -12.20
N ARG A 25 9.02 5.12 -12.72
CA ARG A 25 8.98 4.69 -14.11
C ARG A 25 7.70 3.94 -14.42
N ILE A 26 7.31 3.01 -13.55
CA ILE A 26 6.09 2.23 -13.71
C ILE A 26 4.86 3.14 -13.72
N LEU A 27 4.81 4.10 -12.79
CA LEU A 27 3.71 5.06 -12.71
C LEU A 27 3.64 5.94 -13.96
N GLN A 28 4.78 6.43 -14.44
CA GLN A 28 4.86 7.27 -15.63
C GLN A 28 4.40 6.51 -16.88
N GLU A 29 4.85 5.27 -17.05
CA GLU A 29 4.44 4.42 -18.17
C GLU A 29 2.94 4.15 -18.16
N ALA A 30 2.35 4.09 -16.98
CA ALA A 30 0.90 3.91 -16.82
C ALA A 30 0.12 5.21 -16.92
N GLY A 31 0.79 6.35 -17.11
CA GLY A 31 0.14 7.67 -17.14
C GLY A 31 -0.43 8.10 -15.80
N CYS A 32 0.09 7.59 -14.70
CA CYS A 32 -0.40 7.86 -13.37
C CYS A 32 0.31 9.05 -12.76
N GLU A 33 -0.43 10.13 -12.50
CA GLU A 33 0.11 11.37 -11.90
C GLU A 33 -0.29 11.53 -10.44
N LYS A 34 -1.22 10.72 -9.97
CA LYS A 34 -1.76 10.79 -8.60
C LYS A 34 -1.79 9.42 -7.98
N VAL A 35 -1.59 9.40 -6.66
CA VAL A 35 -1.70 8.19 -5.88
C VAL A 35 -2.61 8.46 -4.68
N MET A 36 -3.29 7.44 -4.23
CA MET A 36 -4.14 7.54 -3.04
C MET A 36 -3.38 6.96 -1.85
N LEU A 37 -3.32 7.71 -0.78
CA LEU A 37 -2.62 7.32 0.44
C LEU A 37 -3.62 6.88 1.49
N ARG A 38 -3.36 5.75 2.12
CA ARG A 38 -4.19 5.22 3.20
C ARG A 38 -3.32 4.45 4.18
N LYS A 39 -3.69 4.46 5.46
CA LYS A 39 -3.06 3.53 6.41
C LYS A 39 -3.52 2.12 6.08
N ASP A 40 -2.61 1.14 6.14
CA ASP A 40 -2.96 -0.26 5.92
C ASP A 40 -4.00 -0.73 6.95
N VAL A 41 -4.86 -1.65 6.54
CA VAL A 41 -5.93 -2.17 7.39
C VAL A 41 -5.38 -2.99 8.54
N TYR A 42 -4.30 -3.73 8.31
CA TYR A 42 -3.80 -4.70 9.28
C TYR A 42 -2.49 -4.31 9.95
N GLN A 43 -1.66 -3.53 9.27
CA GLN A 43 -0.32 -3.21 9.75
C GLN A 43 -0.14 -1.71 9.96
N ASP A 44 0.83 -1.34 10.78
CA ASP A 44 1.18 0.06 10.99
C ASP A 44 2.13 0.53 9.90
N CYS A 45 1.63 0.55 8.68
CA CYS A 45 2.31 1.09 7.52
C CYS A 45 1.31 1.86 6.67
N LEU A 46 1.81 2.57 5.67
CA LEU A 46 0.98 3.30 4.73
C LEU A 46 0.94 2.55 3.40
N VAL A 47 -0.15 2.71 2.67
CA VAL A 47 -0.31 2.12 1.35
C VAL A 47 -0.55 3.23 0.33
N LEU A 48 0.22 3.21 -0.75
CA LEU A 48 0.00 4.05 -1.92
C LEU A 48 -0.70 3.21 -2.97
N TYR A 49 -1.88 3.67 -3.38
CA TYR A 49 -2.63 3.05 -4.46
C TYR A 49 -2.52 3.96 -5.67
N PRO A 50 -1.93 3.51 -6.78
CA PRO A 50 -2.15 4.19 -8.05
C PRO A 50 -3.65 4.32 -8.30
N GLU A 51 -4.08 5.38 -8.95
CA GLU A 51 -5.52 5.67 -9.11
C GLU A 51 -6.29 4.46 -9.66
N LYS A 52 -5.74 3.78 -10.65
CA LYS A 52 -6.38 2.60 -11.22
C LYS A 52 -6.57 1.47 -10.19
N SER A 53 -5.53 1.19 -9.41
CA SER A 53 -5.56 0.17 -8.36
C SER A 53 -6.56 0.54 -7.28
N TRP A 54 -6.60 1.81 -6.90
CA TRP A 54 -7.58 2.32 -5.94
C TRP A 54 -9.01 2.09 -6.43
N ASN A 55 -9.28 2.46 -7.68
CA ASN A 55 -10.61 2.30 -8.25
C ASN A 55 -11.03 0.83 -8.28
N GLN A 56 -10.11 -0.07 -8.63
CA GLN A 56 -10.38 -1.51 -8.63
C GLN A 56 -10.71 -2.03 -7.23
N GLN A 57 -9.95 -1.62 -6.22
CA GLN A 57 -10.20 -2.02 -4.84
C GLN A 57 -11.53 -1.47 -4.34
N LEU A 58 -11.80 -0.22 -4.65
CA LEU A 58 -13.05 0.42 -4.22
C LEU A 58 -14.27 -0.23 -4.86
N ASP A 59 -14.18 -0.52 -6.16
CA ASP A 59 -15.25 -1.20 -6.88
C ASP A 59 -15.51 -2.59 -6.31
N LEU A 60 -14.45 -3.33 -5.99
CA LEU A 60 -14.57 -4.66 -5.39
C LEU A 60 -15.26 -4.58 -4.02
N LEU A 61 -14.81 -3.66 -3.16
CA LEU A 61 -15.42 -3.48 -1.85
C LEU A 61 -16.90 -3.11 -1.99
N ARG A 62 -17.20 -2.15 -2.87
CA ARG A 62 -18.57 -1.71 -3.11
C ARG A 62 -19.46 -2.88 -3.57
N SER A 63 -18.95 -3.74 -4.41
CA SER A 63 -19.72 -4.88 -4.91
C SER A 63 -20.09 -5.90 -3.83
N ARG A 64 -19.33 -5.93 -2.74
CA ARG A 64 -19.55 -6.88 -1.63
C ARG A 64 -20.38 -6.29 -0.49
N LEU A 65 -20.67 -4.99 -0.53
CA LEU A 65 -21.41 -4.31 0.52
C LEU A 65 -22.83 -3.98 0.06
N ASP A 66 -23.76 -4.12 1.01
CA ASP A 66 -25.15 -3.74 0.81
C ASP A 66 -25.35 -2.31 1.31
N ARG A 67 -25.76 -1.41 0.40
CA ARG A 67 -26.00 0.01 0.72
C ARG A 67 -27.10 0.22 1.75
N TRP A 68 -27.99 -0.74 1.87
CA TRP A 68 -29.13 -0.66 2.77
C TRP A 68 -28.87 -1.28 4.15
N ASN A 69 -27.65 -1.75 4.37
CA ASN A 69 -27.23 -2.32 5.64
C ASN A 69 -26.39 -1.30 6.40
N ALA A 70 -26.82 -0.91 7.59
CA ALA A 70 -26.14 0.12 8.38
C ALA A 70 -24.71 -0.24 8.74
N ALA A 71 -24.45 -1.51 9.06
CA ALA A 71 -23.09 -1.97 9.39
C ALA A 71 -22.17 -1.90 8.17
N HIS A 72 -22.68 -2.26 6.98
CA HIS A 72 -21.92 -2.17 5.74
C HIS A 72 -21.60 -0.72 5.39
N GLN A 73 -22.54 0.19 5.64
CA GLN A 73 -22.28 1.63 5.43
C GLN A 73 -21.15 2.13 6.33
N MET A 74 -21.10 1.67 7.57
CA MET A 74 -20.04 2.06 8.50
C MET A 74 -18.67 1.54 8.02
N ILE A 75 -18.61 0.30 7.52
CA ILE A 75 -17.38 -0.28 6.97
C ILE A 75 -16.89 0.55 5.78
N PHE A 76 -17.80 0.86 4.85
CA PHE A 76 -17.44 1.64 3.68
C PHE A 76 -16.96 3.03 4.05
N ARG A 77 -17.68 3.68 4.98
CA ARG A 77 -17.32 5.01 5.47
C ARG A 77 -15.93 5.01 6.11
N GLN A 78 -15.63 4.03 6.94
CA GLN A 78 -14.34 3.87 7.58
C GLN A 78 -13.23 3.68 6.54
N PHE A 79 -13.51 2.93 5.49
CA PHE A 79 -12.53 2.64 4.44
C PHE A 79 -12.19 3.89 3.62
N VAL A 80 -13.20 4.69 3.23
CA VAL A 80 -12.99 5.81 2.32
C VAL A 80 -12.70 7.14 3.02
N ALA A 81 -13.07 7.28 4.29
CA ALA A 81 -12.97 8.57 4.97
C ALA A 81 -11.53 8.98 5.26
N ASP A 82 -10.63 8.02 5.39
CA ASP A 82 -9.24 8.28 5.77
C ASP A 82 -8.27 8.05 4.60
N VAL A 83 -8.67 8.53 3.44
CA VAL A 83 -7.87 8.45 2.22
C VAL A 83 -7.51 9.86 1.78
N GLU A 84 -6.30 10.05 1.32
CA GLU A 84 -5.86 11.34 0.81
C GLU A 84 -5.20 11.17 -0.56
N GLU A 85 -5.60 12.02 -1.49
CA GLU A 85 -5.01 12.04 -2.82
C GLU A 85 -3.70 12.83 -2.77
N LEU A 86 -2.62 12.23 -3.29
CA LEU A 86 -1.32 12.87 -3.36
C LEU A 86 -0.90 13.03 -4.82
N GLY A 87 -0.44 14.23 -5.17
CA GLY A 87 0.22 14.46 -6.44
C GLY A 87 1.68 14.05 -6.36
N ILE A 88 2.24 13.64 -7.48
CA ILE A 88 3.68 13.42 -7.62
C ILE A 88 4.26 14.69 -8.23
N ASP A 89 5.19 15.33 -7.53
CA ASP A 89 5.75 16.60 -8.01
C ASP A 89 6.70 16.38 -9.20
N SER A 90 7.17 17.48 -9.78
CA SER A 90 8.05 17.42 -10.97
C SER A 90 9.38 16.73 -10.69
N ASN A 91 9.79 16.64 -9.43
CA ASN A 91 11.01 15.96 -9.01
C ASN A 91 10.79 14.50 -8.64
N GLY A 92 9.55 14.00 -8.72
CA GLY A 92 9.24 12.63 -8.38
C GLY A 92 9.04 12.40 -6.89
N ARG A 93 8.68 13.45 -6.14
CA ARG A 93 8.44 13.35 -4.70
C ARG A 93 6.93 13.37 -4.41
N ILE A 94 6.58 12.76 -3.30
CA ILE A 94 5.27 12.89 -2.68
C ILE A 94 5.43 13.55 -1.32
N LEU A 95 4.39 14.23 -0.85
CA LEU A 95 4.36 14.84 0.47
C LEU A 95 3.52 13.95 1.39
N LEU A 96 4.17 13.33 2.37
CA LEU A 96 3.47 12.53 3.38
C LEU A 96 2.95 13.46 4.47
N PRO A 97 1.62 13.54 4.66
CA PRO A 97 1.08 14.34 5.75
C PRO A 97 1.55 13.81 7.11
N LYS A 98 1.81 14.72 8.03
CA LYS A 98 2.37 14.35 9.33
C LYS A 98 1.51 13.38 10.11
N ARG A 99 0.18 13.47 9.98
CA ARG A 99 -0.72 12.54 10.68
C ARG A 99 -0.55 11.10 10.20
N TYR A 100 -0.28 10.90 8.90
CA TYR A 100 -0.01 9.57 8.35
C TYR A 100 1.36 9.06 8.79
N MET A 101 2.35 9.93 8.82
CA MET A 101 3.67 9.56 9.33
C MET A 101 3.58 9.07 10.78
N ALA A 102 2.80 9.77 11.60
CA ALA A 102 2.57 9.36 12.99
C ALA A 102 1.87 8.01 13.09
N MET A 103 0.86 7.76 12.26
CA MET A 103 0.14 6.48 12.23
C MET A 103 1.07 5.29 11.94
N ALA A 104 2.07 5.51 11.09
CA ALA A 104 3.00 4.46 10.69
C ALA A 104 4.30 4.47 11.52
N GLY A 105 4.44 5.39 12.46
CA GLY A 105 5.65 5.52 13.27
C GLY A 105 6.86 5.97 12.46
N ILE A 106 6.64 6.74 11.39
CA ILE A 106 7.70 7.23 10.52
C ILE A 106 8.24 8.54 11.07
N THR A 107 9.54 8.62 11.27
CA THR A 107 10.21 9.87 11.65
C THR A 107 10.97 10.47 10.47
N GLN A 108 11.87 9.73 9.86
CA GLN A 108 12.67 10.21 8.74
C GLN A 108 12.94 9.13 7.70
N GLU A 109 13.46 7.99 8.13
CA GLU A 109 13.84 6.90 7.20
C GLU A 109 12.67 5.96 6.96
N VAL A 110 12.45 5.64 5.70
CA VAL A 110 11.35 4.78 5.26
C VAL A 110 11.86 3.65 4.38
N ARG A 111 11.04 2.63 4.28
CA ARG A 111 11.20 1.55 3.30
C ARG A 111 9.96 1.50 2.42
N PHE A 112 10.17 1.50 1.13
CA PHE A 112 9.12 1.26 0.15
C PHE A 112 9.10 -0.21 -0.22
N ILE A 113 7.94 -0.84 -0.10
CA ILE A 113 7.78 -2.24 -0.51
C ILE A 113 6.77 -2.31 -1.63
N GLY A 114 7.18 -2.87 -2.77
CA GLY A 114 6.27 -3.11 -3.87
C GLY A 114 5.36 -4.29 -3.57
N MET A 115 4.07 -4.09 -3.65
CA MET A 115 3.04 -5.07 -3.33
C MET A 115 2.18 -5.37 -4.56
N ASP A 116 2.81 -5.63 -5.69
CA ASP A 116 2.17 -5.90 -6.97
C ASP A 116 1.50 -4.64 -7.54
N ASP A 117 0.25 -4.39 -7.25
CA ASP A 117 -0.48 -3.22 -7.76
C ASP A 117 -0.50 -2.03 -6.81
N THR A 118 0.15 -2.14 -5.66
CA THR A 118 0.27 -1.08 -4.67
C THR A 118 1.70 -0.98 -4.15
N ILE A 119 1.95 0.06 -3.36
CA ILE A 119 3.25 0.29 -2.73
C ILE A 119 3.01 0.54 -1.25
N GLU A 120 3.76 -0.14 -0.39
CA GLU A 120 3.71 0.13 1.05
C GLU A 120 4.87 1.02 1.47
N ILE A 121 4.63 1.86 2.47
CA ILE A 121 5.64 2.70 3.09
C ILE A 121 5.71 2.35 4.57
N TRP A 122 6.89 1.91 5.00
CA TRP A 122 7.15 1.47 6.36
C TRP A 122 8.18 2.36 7.02
N ALA A 123 8.08 2.52 8.33
CA ALA A 123 9.22 3.04 9.11
C ALA A 123 10.35 2.03 9.00
N LYS A 124 11.57 2.49 8.76
CA LYS A 124 12.74 1.62 8.55
C LYS A 124 12.92 0.62 9.70
N GLU A 125 12.75 1.09 10.94
CA GLU A 125 12.99 0.29 12.14
C GLU A 125 12.09 -0.95 12.22
N LYS A 126 10.91 -0.90 11.61
CA LYS A 126 9.96 -2.00 11.63
C LYS A 126 10.37 -3.16 10.74
N LEU A 127 11.31 -2.94 9.83
CA LEU A 127 11.77 -3.93 8.87
C LEU A 127 13.18 -4.43 9.15
N ASP A 128 13.66 -4.27 10.39
CA ASP A 128 14.97 -4.79 10.80
C ASP A 128 14.97 -6.32 10.86
N LYS A 129 13.80 -6.93 10.90
CA LYS A 129 13.63 -8.38 10.91
C LYS A 129 12.74 -8.80 9.76
N PRO A 130 12.88 -10.03 9.23
CA PRO A 130 11.96 -10.55 8.23
C PRO A 130 10.52 -10.55 8.74
N PHE A 131 9.57 -10.44 7.83
CA PHE A 131 8.14 -10.46 8.17
C PHE A 131 7.73 -11.78 8.79
N MET A 132 8.36 -12.88 8.38
CA MET A 132 8.17 -14.17 9.00
C MET A 132 9.46 -14.98 8.92
N ASN A 133 9.57 -16.01 9.75
CA ASN A 133 10.70 -16.92 9.77
C ASN A 133 10.85 -17.57 8.38
N PRO A 134 12.07 -17.65 7.82
CA PRO A 134 12.27 -18.22 6.48
C PRO A 134 11.74 -19.65 6.33
N THR A 135 11.88 -20.48 7.37
CA THR A 135 11.35 -21.86 7.31
C THR A 135 9.83 -21.88 7.25
N ASP A 136 9.19 -21.03 8.05
CA ASP A 136 7.73 -20.89 8.05
C ASP A 136 7.25 -20.34 6.72
N PHE A 137 7.96 -19.35 6.18
CA PHE A 137 7.64 -18.77 4.89
C PHE A 137 7.64 -19.83 3.79
N GLY A 138 8.70 -20.63 3.71
CA GLY A 138 8.80 -21.71 2.71
C GLY A 138 7.68 -22.71 2.83
N ARG A 139 7.34 -23.11 4.06
CA ARG A 139 6.28 -24.09 4.32
C ARG A 139 4.91 -23.54 3.93
N GLU A 140 4.60 -22.29 4.32
CA GLU A 140 3.31 -21.69 4.01
C GLU A 140 3.17 -21.43 2.52
N LEU A 141 4.24 -20.99 1.87
CA LEU A 141 4.24 -20.79 0.42
C LEU A 141 3.99 -22.09 -0.33
N GLU A 142 4.64 -23.17 0.09
CA GLU A 142 4.45 -24.50 -0.51
C GLU A 142 2.99 -24.93 -0.40
N LYS A 143 2.36 -24.77 0.76
CA LYS A 143 0.95 -25.12 0.95
C LYS A 143 0.05 -24.37 -0.04
N ILE A 144 0.30 -23.07 -0.23
CA ILE A 144 -0.50 -22.25 -1.15
C ILE A 144 -0.30 -22.72 -2.59
N MET A 145 0.95 -22.93 -2.97
CA MET A 145 1.30 -23.22 -4.36
C MET A 145 0.96 -24.65 -4.78
N THR A 146 0.84 -25.58 -3.84
CA THR A 146 0.49 -26.99 -4.15
C THR A 146 -0.98 -27.29 -3.95
N ALA A 147 -1.76 -26.36 -3.40
CA ALA A 147 -3.19 -26.55 -3.23
C ALA A 147 -3.91 -26.53 -4.57
N GLU A 148 -4.93 -27.38 -4.72
CA GLU A 148 -5.74 -27.40 -5.93
C GLU A 148 -6.66 -26.19 -5.96
N LYS A 149 -6.53 -25.38 -6.99
CA LYS A 149 -7.29 -24.14 -7.13
C LYS A 149 -8.79 -24.39 -7.19
N GLY A 150 -9.23 -25.44 -7.86
CA GLY A 150 -10.65 -25.75 -7.99
C GLY A 150 -11.31 -26.16 -6.67
N GLY A 151 -10.56 -26.79 -5.76
CA GLY A 151 -11.07 -27.22 -4.46
C GLY A 151 -11.39 -26.08 -3.50
N HIS A 152 -10.92 -24.88 -3.78
CA HIS A 152 -11.13 -23.72 -2.91
C HIS A 152 -12.43 -22.97 -3.17
N ASN A 153 -13.08 -23.25 -4.26
CA ASN A 153 -14.28 -22.52 -4.67
C ASN A 153 -15.59 -23.18 -4.22
N GLU A 154 -15.49 -24.22 -3.45
CA GLU A 154 -16.64 -25.02 -3.04
C GLU A 154 -17.13 -24.76 -1.62
#